data_893e9c474bb98055905a94c3081da44b
#
_entry.id   893e9c474bb98055905a94c3081da44b
#
_cell.length_a   1.000
_cell.length_b   1.000
_cell.length_c   1.000
_cell.angle_alpha   90.00
_cell.angle_beta   90.00
_cell.angle_gamma   90.00
#
_symmetry.space_group_name_H-M   'P 1'
#
loop_
_entity.id
_entity.type
_entity.pdbx_description
1 polymer ?
#
loop_
_entity_poly.entity_id
_entity_poly.type
_entity_poly.pdbx_seq_one_letter_code
_entity_poly.pdbx_strand_id
1 'polypeptide(L)'
;MLTEEEYKKEWLEGKHDTDYNNCRFCDDKLKYCRDWMLMHIPFANPENPTTATDFICKQKLKMVTDKEYCALCSDWVDKIKVNTLLDNLGMSEIKIPNYYAQYGKFGNACFDLLPDEKLIIKCNHASGWNVFLDKTKPFEPKHIVNKINEWLSLNYSYVTGYEAQYENITPGVIIEPILIDKPTDYGFWCFNGEIKGISLTKKFGKNLEEYIAFVNEDGSQCSWRIGLKPEQDKLNKKQLEMVQAMIPYVKTLAKPFDFVRVDMYYVKGKVYFGETTFTPCSGRVEYVETES
;
A
#
# COMPACT_ATOMS: atom_id res chain seq x y z
N MET A 1 10.68 -16.84 -22.01
CA MET A 1 10.67 -15.45 -21.51
C MET A 1 11.52 -14.66 -22.48
N LEU A 2 11.00 -13.55 -22.96
CA LEU A 2 11.77 -12.64 -23.81
C LEU A 2 12.97 -12.11 -23.03
N THR A 3 14.09 -11.93 -23.69
CA THR A 3 15.23 -11.18 -23.14
C THR A 3 14.85 -9.71 -23.00
N GLU A 4 15.63 -8.94 -22.27
CA GLU A 4 15.40 -7.50 -22.11
C GLU A 4 15.46 -6.76 -23.46
N GLU A 5 16.34 -7.17 -24.35
CA GLU A 5 16.47 -6.60 -25.71
C GLU A 5 15.27 -6.95 -26.60
N GLU A 6 14.79 -8.19 -26.55
CA GLU A 6 13.58 -8.60 -27.25
C GLU A 6 12.34 -7.86 -26.76
N TYR A 7 12.21 -7.68 -25.42
CA TYR A 7 11.13 -6.94 -24.82
C TYR A 7 11.17 -5.45 -25.20
N LYS A 8 12.36 -4.84 -25.19
CA LYS A 8 12.57 -3.45 -25.60
C LYS A 8 12.23 -3.25 -27.08
N LYS A 9 12.55 -4.23 -27.93
CA LYS A 9 12.19 -4.21 -29.36
C LYS A 9 10.68 -4.28 -29.56
N GLU A 10 9.99 -5.20 -28.87
CA GLU A 10 8.53 -5.31 -28.94
C GLU A 10 7.82 -4.07 -28.40
N TRP A 11 8.38 -3.42 -27.38
CA TRP A 11 7.88 -2.14 -26.87
C TRP A 11 7.96 -1.02 -27.91
N LEU A 12 9.09 -0.89 -28.61
CA LEU A 12 9.25 0.07 -29.71
C LEU A 12 8.27 -0.18 -30.86
N GLU A 13 7.79 -1.42 -30.99
CA GLU A 13 6.77 -1.82 -31.96
C GLU A 13 5.33 -1.61 -31.43
N GLY A 14 5.15 -1.08 -30.23
CA GLY A 14 3.83 -0.78 -29.62
C GLY A 14 3.03 -2.00 -29.16
N LYS A 15 3.69 -3.14 -28.93
CA LYS A 15 3.03 -4.41 -28.58
C LYS A 15 2.70 -4.59 -27.10
N HIS A 16 3.18 -3.69 -26.21
CA HIS A 16 3.03 -3.80 -24.75
C HIS A 16 2.41 -2.55 -24.14
N ASP A 17 1.93 -2.69 -22.88
CA ASP A 17 1.47 -1.57 -22.09
C ASP A 17 2.55 -0.50 -22.00
N THR A 18 2.23 0.67 -22.56
CA THR A 18 3.18 1.75 -22.78
C THR A 18 3.69 2.37 -21.47
N ASP A 19 2.88 2.37 -20.40
CA ASP A 19 3.25 3.07 -19.15
C ASP A 19 4.34 2.29 -18.39
N TYR A 20 4.18 0.99 -18.21
CA TYR A 20 5.17 0.11 -17.58
C TYR A 20 6.52 0.14 -18.33
N ASN A 21 6.48 0.01 -19.64
CA ASN A 21 7.68 -0.05 -20.46
C ASN A 21 8.35 1.31 -20.64
N ASN A 22 7.58 2.40 -20.74
CA ASN A 22 8.11 3.75 -20.71
C ASN A 22 8.90 4.02 -19.44
N CYS A 23 8.37 3.59 -18.29
CA CYS A 23 9.08 3.69 -17.03
C CYS A 23 10.31 2.78 -16.97
N ARG A 24 10.15 1.49 -17.30
CA ARG A 24 11.22 0.48 -17.23
C ARG A 24 12.45 0.86 -18.03
N PHE A 25 12.27 1.32 -19.26
CA PHE A 25 13.35 1.62 -20.19
C PHE A 25 13.83 3.08 -20.17
N CYS A 26 13.26 3.93 -19.31
CA CYS A 26 13.75 5.29 -19.11
C CYS A 26 14.97 5.27 -18.19
N ASP A 27 16.12 5.74 -18.66
CA ASP A 27 17.35 5.81 -17.84
C ASP A 27 17.25 6.91 -16.76
N ASP A 28 16.58 8.02 -17.06
CA ASP A 28 16.35 9.11 -16.10
C ASP A 28 14.99 8.96 -15.41
N LYS A 29 14.97 8.22 -14.32
CA LYS A 29 13.76 7.98 -13.51
C LYS A 29 13.19 9.25 -12.88
N LEU A 30 14.05 10.22 -12.56
CA LEU A 30 13.58 11.50 -12.01
C LEU A 30 12.81 12.30 -13.04
N LYS A 31 13.36 12.40 -14.26
CA LYS A 31 12.67 13.05 -15.39
C LYS A 31 11.35 12.33 -15.69
N TYR A 32 11.37 11.00 -15.80
CA TYR A 32 10.16 10.21 -16.02
C TYR A 32 9.08 10.51 -14.96
N CYS A 33 9.45 10.50 -13.70
CA CYS A 33 8.54 10.74 -12.59
C CYS A 33 7.93 12.16 -12.67
N ARG A 34 8.74 13.18 -12.95
CA ARG A 34 8.28 14.57 -13.14
C ARG A 34 7.33 14.72 -14.33
N ASP A 35 7.68 14.17 -15.48
CA ASP A 35 6.86 14.23 -16.69
C ASP A 35 5.52 13.51 -16.46
N TRP A 36 5.54 12.36 -15.80
CA TRP A 36 4.34 11.61 -15.43
C TRP A 36 3.44 12.43 -14.48
N MET A 37 4.03 13.07 -13.48
CA MET A 37 3.28 13.92 -12.54
C MET A 37 2.65 15.13 -13.25
N LEU A 38 3.38 15.80 -14.13
CA LEU A 38 2.84 16.91 -14.94
C LEU A 38 1.66 16.48 -15.81
N MET A 39 1.68 15.27 -16.31
CA MET A 39 0.60 14.72 -17.14
C MET A 39 -0.64 14.32 -16.32
N HIS A 40 -0.44 13.69 -15.17
CA HIS A 40 -1.53 13.06 -14.41
C HIS A 40 -1.97 13.85 -13.17
N ILE A 41 -1.14 14.77 -12.67
CA ILE A 41 -1.36 15.55 -11.45
C ILE A 41 -0.87 17.00 -11.68
N PRO A 42 -1.32 17.68 -12.74
CA PRO A 42 -0.77 18.99 -13.15
C PRO A 42 -0.98 20.11 -12.13
N PHE A 43 -1.89 19.91 -11.18
CA PHE A 43 -2.18 20.84 -10.09
C PHE A 43 -1.30 20.67 -8.86
N ALA A 44 -0.53 19.61 -8.76
CA ALA A 44 0.35 19.39 -7.61
C ALA A 44 1.58 20.32 -7.63
N ASN A 45 1.92 20.85 -6.45
CA ASN A 45 3.09 21.71 -6.24
C ASN A 45 4.06 21.08 -5.22
N PRO A 46 4.88 20.10 -5.61
CA PRO A 46 5.79 19.41 -4.71
C PRO A 46 6.92 20.30 -4.16
N GLU A 47 7.24 21.39 -4.85
CA GLU A 47 8.30 22.33 -4.42
C GLU A 47 7.83 23.20 -3.22
N ASN A 48 6.53 23.55 -3.16
CA ASN A 48 5.94 24.31 -2.06
C ASN A 48 4.63 23.60 -1.61
N PRO A 49 4.73 22.47 -0.89
CA PRO A 49 3.58 21.63 -0.59
C PRO A 49 2.67 22.29 0.45
N THR A 50 1.38 22.39 0.12
CA THR A 50 0.31 22.89 0.99
C THR A 50 -0.83 21.90 1.18
N THR A 51 -0.99 20.97 0.21
CA THR A 51 -2.03 19.95 0.23
C THR A 51 -1.45 18.55 0.42
N ALA A 52 -2.28 17.58 0.79
CA ALA A 52 -1.86 16.18 0.90
C ALA A 52 -1.26 15.67 -0.42
N THR A 53 -1.84 16.04 -1.56
CA THR A 53 -1.34 15.69 -2.89
C THR A 53 0.08 16.21 -3.12
N ASP A 54 0.35 17.47 -2.74
CA ASP A 54 1.68 18.07 -2.89
C ASP A 54 2.72 17.33 -2.06
N PHE A 55 2.41 17.01 -0.79
CA PHE A 55 3.30 16.24 0.09
C PHE A 55 3.59 14.85 -0.46
N ILE A 56 2.59 14.14 -0.99
CA ILE A 56 2.77 12.82 -1.60
C ILE A 56 3.67 12.92 -2.84
N CYS A 57 3.44 13.93 -3.68
CA CYS A 57 4.25 14.17 -4.86
C CYS A 57 5.70 14.55 -4.50
N LYS A 58 5.91 15.38 -3.48
CA LYS A 58 7.23 15.70 -2.93
C LYS A 58 7.94 14.44 -2.43
N GLN A 59 7.25 13.61 -1.66
CA GLN A 59 7.78 12.33 -1.18
C GLN A 59 8.17 11.39 -2.32
N LYS A 60 7.33 11.29 -3.36
CA LYS A 60 7.60 10.50 -4.55
C LYS A 60 8.93 10.92 -5.20
N LEU A 61 9.15 12.23 -5.40
CA LEU A 61 10.42 12.75 -5.93
C LEU A 61 11.60 12.52 -4.98
N LYS A 62 11.40 12.69 -3.67
CA LYS A 62 12.42 12.42 -2.66
C LYS A 62 12.92 10.98 -2.72
N MET A 63 12.03 9.99 -2.83
CA MET A 63 12.42 8.58 -2.94
C MET A 63 13.21 8.27 -4.23
N VAL A 64 13.06 9.06 -5.29
CA VAL A 64 13.88 8.91 -6.52
C VAL A 64 15.28 9.48 -6.34
N THR A 65 15.44 10.55 -5.55
CA THR A 65 16.70 11.29 -5.41
C THR A 65 17.52 10.93 -4.18
N ASP A 66 16.85 10.46 -3.12
CA ASP A 66 17.44 10.07 -1.83
C ASP A 66 17.34 8.54 -1.66
N LYS A 67 18.45 7.86 -1.96
CA LYS A 67 18.49 6.38 -1.93
C LYS A 67 18.34 5.81 -0.51
N GLU A 68 18.84 6.50 0.52
CA GLU A 68 18.73 6.04 1.91
C GLU A 68 17.28 6.15 2.38
N TYR A 69 16.64 7.25 2.08
CA TYR A 69 15.21 7.43 2.38
C TYR A 69 14.34 6.44 1.60
N CYS A 70 14.65 6.21 0.32
CA CYS A 70 13.96 5.21 -0.48
C CYS A 70 14.10 3.79 0.12
N ALA A 71 15.31 3.41 0.54
CA ALA A 71 15.57 2.11 1.17
C ALA A 71 14.79 1.95 2.49
N LEU A 72 14.73 3.01 3.31
CA LEU A 72 13.89 3.01 4.51
C LEU A 72 12.41 2.76 4.14
N CYS A 73 11.87 3.49 3.16
CA CYS A 73 10.48 3.28 2.70
C CYS A 73 10.28 1.86 2.14
N SER A 74 11.25 1.32 1.37
CA SER A 74 11.20 -0.03 0.82
C SER A 74 11.09 -1.10 1.91
N ASP A 75 11.82 -0.94 2.99
CA ASP A 75 11.79 -1.86 4.13
C ASP A 75 10.40 -1.93 4.78
N TRP A 76 9.69 -0.81 4.83
CA TRP A 76 8.37 -0.72 5.44
C TRP A 76 7.22 -1.15 4.52
N VAL A 77 7.36 -1.08 3.20
CA VAL A 77 6.34 -1.62 2.27
C VAL A 77 6.54 -3.10 1.96
N ASP A 78 7.70 -3.70 2.25
CA ASP A 78 7.93 -5.13 2.13
C ASP A 78 7.14 -5.90 3.20
N LYS A 79 6.08 -6.58 2.76
CA LYS A 79 5.14 -7.31 3.65
C LYS A 79 5.77 -8.46 4.42
N ILE A 80 6.96 -8.94 4.02
CA ILE A 80 7.72 -9.94 4.76
C ILE A 80 8.63 -9.25 5.79
N LYS A 81 9.40 -8.25 5.35
CA LYS A 81 10.39 -7.56 6.18
C LYS A 81 9.77 -6.76 7.31
N VAL A 82 8.61 -6.15 7.07
CA VAL A 82 7.90 -5.33 8.06
C VAL A 82 7.59 -6.08 9.37
N ASN A 83 7.38 -7.39 9.30
CA ASN A 83 7.16 -8.19 10.51
C ASN A 83 8.36 -8.16 11.48
N THR A 84 9.59 -8.18 10.94
CA THR A 84 10.82 -8.03 11.74
C THR A 84 10.98 -6.60 12.26
N LEU A 85 10.59 -5.59 11.49
CA LEU A 85 10.64 -4.18 11.93
C LEU A 85 9.68 -3.93 13.09
N LEU A 86 8.47 -4.49 13.05
CA LEU A 86 7.51 -4.42 14.15
C LEU A 86 8.05 -5.12 15.42
N ASP A 87 8.71 -6.27 15.28
CA ASP A 87 9.38 -6.95 16.41
C ASP A 87 10.46 -6.07 17.05
N ASN A 88 11.30 -5.44 16.22
CA ASN A 88 12.36 -4.55 16.67
C ASN A 88 11.85 -3.31 17.41
N LEU A 89 10.61 -2.87 17.10
CA LEU A 89 9.93 -1.79 17.81
C LEU A 89 9.17 -2.26 19.06
N GLY A 90 9.17 -3.57 19.38
CA GLY A 90 8.38 -4.12 20.47
C GLY A 90 6.88 -4.15 20.20
N MET A 91 6.47 -4.20 18.92
CA MET A 91 5.07 -4.15 18.49
C MET A 91 4.60 -5.49 17.91
N SER A 92 5.14 -6.61 18.35
CA SER A 92 4.79 -7.95 17.86
C SER A 92 3.30 -8.28 18.00
N GLU A 93 2.62 -7.67 18.98
CA GLU A 93 1.21 -7.90 19.29
C GLU A 93 0.25 -7.38 18.22
N ILE A 94 0.68 -6.40 17.39
CA ILE A 94 -0.17 -5.87 16.31
C ILE A 94 0.07 -6.57 14.96
N LYS A 95 0.98 -7.52 14.87
CA LYS A 95 1.22 -8.26 13.61
C LYS A 95 0.03 -9.14 13.25
N ILE A 96 -0.28 -9.20 11.96
CA ILE A 96 -1.13 -10.26 11.43
C ILE A 96 -0.28 -11.55 11.41
N PRO A 97 -0.73 -12.65 12.02
CA PRO A 97 0.00 -13.90 11.94
C PRO A 97 0.06 -14.39 10.49
N ASN A 98 1.18 -14.95 10.09
CA ASN A 98 1.29 -15.57 8.78
C ASN A 98 1.57 -17.06 8.90
N TYR A 99 1.07 -17.84 7.94
CA TYR A 99 1.30 -19.29 7.83
C TYR A 99 2.48 -19.61 6.94
N TYR A 100 2.86 -18.67 6.08
CA TYR A 100 3.93 -18.82 5.12
C TYR A 100 4.50 -17.46 4.75
N ALA A 101 5.81 -17.36 4.70
CA ALA A 101 6.51 -16.19 4.18
C ALA A 101 7.84 -16.65 3.56
N GLN A 102 8.05 -16.36 2.28
CA GLN A 102 9.26 -16.76 1.57
C GLN A 102 9.58 -15.80 0.45
N TYR A 103 10.85 -15.45 0.30
CA TYR A 103 11.38 -14.78 -0.89
C TYR A 103 11.63 -15.79 -2.01
N GLY A 104 11.50 -15.32 -3.26
CA GLY A 104 11.74 -16.11 -4.45
C GLY A 104 10.49 -16.84 -4.96
N LYS A 105 10.72 -17.94 -5.65
CA LYS A 105 9.71 -18.67 -6.42
C LYS A 105 8.66 -19.32 -5.52
N PHE A 106 7.39 -19.21 -5.88
CA PHE A 106 6.28 -19.83 -5.18
C PHE A 106 5.95 -21.21 -5.78
N GLY A 107 5.65 -22.19 -4.95
CA GLY A 107 5.39 -23.57 -5.37
C GLY A 107 4.15 -24.19 -4.75
N ASN A 108 3.66 -25.29 -5.31
CA ASN A 108 2.44 -25.97 -4.85
C ASN A 108 2.56 -26.57 -3.44
N ALA A 109 3.77 -27.00 -3.03
CA ALA A 109 3.96 -27.71 -1.76
C ALA A 109 3.55 -26.91 -0.51
N CYS A 110 3.49 -25.58 -0.61
CA CYS A 110 3.04 -24.76 0.51
C CYS A 110 1.57 -25.01 0.88
N PHE A 111 0.70 -25.38 -0.09
CA PHE A 111 -0.72 -25.55 0.18
C PHE A 111 -1.02 -26.74 1.11
N ASP A 112 -0.16 -27.75 1.14
CA ASP A 112 -0.32 -28.93 2.01
C ASP A 112 -0.12 -28.57 3.48
N LEU A 113 0.62 -27.50 3.75
CA LEU A 113 0.94 -27.00 5.09
C LEU A 113 -0.04 -25.97 5.63
N LEU A 114 -0.93 -25.45 4.78
CA LEU A 114 -1.87 -24.39 5.18
C LEU A 114 -3.15 -24.98 5.82
N PRO A 115 -3.73 -24.32 6.80
CA PRO A 115 -5.01 -24.72 7.40
C PRO A 115 -6.16 -24.59 6.41
N ASP A 116 -7.24 -25.38 6.64
CA ASP A 116 -8.46 -25.34 5.84
C ASP A 116 -9.36 -24.19 6.28
N GLU A 117 -8.99 -22.98 5.85
CA GLU A 117 -9.72 -21.75 6.15
C GLU A 117 -9.62 -20.72 5.00
N LYS A 118 -10.18 -19.53 5.19
CA LYS A 118 -10.04 -18.43 4.24
C LYS A 118 -8.70 -17.73 4.44
N LEU A 119 -7.95 -17.62 3.37
CA LEU A 119 -6.58 -17.11 3.33
C LEU A 119 -6.46 -15.98 2.31
N ILE A 120 -5.47 -15.13 2.51
CA ILE A 120 -4.99 -14.17 1.53
C ILE A 120 -3.52 -14.44 1.22
N ILE A 121 -3.21 -14.59 -0.07
CA ILE A 121 -1.86 -14.78 -0.61
C ILE A 121 -1.45 -13.45 -1.21
N LYS A 122 -0.36 -12.85 -0.73
CA LYS A 122 0.09 -11.51 -1.13
C LYS A 122 1.50 -11.57 -1.69
N CYS A 123 1.77 -10.88 -2.81
CA CYS A 123 3.14 -10.56 -3.17
C CYS A 123 3.66 -9.45 -2.23
N ASN A 124 4.89 -9.62 -1.69
CA ASN A 124 5.45 -8.69 -0.71
C ASN A 124 5.82 -7.33 -1.31
N HIS A 125 6.19 -7.30 -2.59
CA HIS A 125 6.78 -6.18 -3.33
C HIS A 125 5.79 -5.39 -4.18
N ALA A 126 4.49 -5.49 -3.87
CA ALA A 126 3.45 -4.86 -4.68
C ALA A 126 2.22 -4.44 -3.84
N SER A 127 1.44 -3.51 -4.37
CA SER A 127 0.11 -3.18 -3.86
C SER A 127 -0.95 -3.89 -4.70
N GLY A 128 -1.95 -4.50 -4.03
CA GLY A 128 -3.08 -5.12 -4.71
C GLY A 128 -2.82 -6.47 -5.41
N TRP A 129 -1.58 -6.95 -5.48
CA TRP A 129 -1.25 -8.27 -6.04
C TRP A 129 -1.53 -9.38 -5.02
N ASN A 130 -2.83 -9.64 -4.83
CA ASN A 130 -3.35 -10.55 -3.82
C ASN A 130 -4.28 -11.58 -4.45
N VAL A 131 -4.26 -12.81 -3.90
CA VAL A 131 -5.22 -13.87 -4.21
C VAL A 131 -5.96 -14.25 -2.94
N PHE A 132 -7.29 -14.16 -2.97
CA PHE A 132 -8.16 -14.65 -1.91
C PHE A 132 -8.45 -16.13 -2.17
N LEU A 133 -8.16 -16.98 -1.19
CA LEU A 133 -8.35 -18.42 -1.24
C LEU A 133 -9.27 -18.88 -0.10
N ASP A 134 -10.35 -19.54 -0.44
CA ASP A 134 -11.17 -20.30 0.51
C ASP A 134 -10.75 -21.78 0.42
N LYS A 135 -9.80 -22.18 1.27
CA LYS A 135 -9.24 -23.55 1.24
C LYS A 135 -10.22 -24.62 1.75
N THR A 136 -11.35 -24.21 2.30
CA THR A 136 -12.46 -25.17 2.64
C THR A 136 -13.19 -25.68 1.40
N LYS A 137 -12.90 -25.13 0.22
CA LYS A 137 -13.49 -25.47 -1.07
C LYS A 137 -12.45 -26.04 -2.03
N PRO A 138 -12.86 -26.85 -3.01
CA PRO A 138 -11.97 -27.29 -4.07
C PRO A 138 -11.37 -26.07 -4.81
N PHE A 139 -10.06 -26.10 -5.06
CA PHE A 139 -9.33 -25.08 -5.82
C PHE A 139 -8.25 -25.73 -6.68
N GLU A 140 -7.74 -24.99 -7.66
CA GLU A 140 -6.68 -25.44 -8.57
C GLU A 140 -5.34 -24.76 -8.19
N PRO A 141 -4.44 -25.44 -7.43
CA PRO A 141 -3.18 -24.85 -6.94
C PRO A 141 -2.31 -24.29 -8.07
N LYS A 142 -2.24 -25.00 -9.20
CA LYS A 142 -1.40 -24.62 -10.34
C LYS A 142 -1.78 -23.25 -10.90
N HIS A 143 -3.07 -22.91 -10.90
CA HIS A 143 -3.56 -21.62 -11.38
C HIS A 143 -3.07 -20.48 -10.50
N ILE A 144 -3.16 -20.67 -9.19
CA ILE A 144 -2.67 -19.67 -8.19
C ILE A 144 -1.16 -19.52 -8.32
N VAL A 145 -0.41 -20.63 -8.36
CA VAL A 145 1.05 -20.62 -8.46
C VAL A 145 1.53 -19.93 -9.73
N ASN A 146 0.91 -20.22 -10.87
CA ASN A 146 1.26 -19.57 -12.13
C ASN A 146 1.06 -18.04 -12.05
N LYS A 147 -0.11 -17.60 -11.56
CA LYS A 147 -0.43 -16.19 -11.40
C LYS A 147 0.52 -15.46 -10.45
N ILE A 148 0.82 -16.07 -9.30
CA ILE A 148 1.76 -15.50 -8.33
C ILE A 148 3.16 -15.40 -8.95
N ASN A 149 3.67 -16.46 -9.61
CA ASN A 149 5.00 -16.42 -10.22
C ASN A 149 5.09 -15.45 -11.42
N GLU A 150 4.00 -15.22 -12.14
CA GLU A 150 3.92 -14.14 -13.13
C GLU A 150 4.16 -12.79 -12.45
N TRP A 151 3.45 -12.48 -11.37
CA TRP A 151 3.65 -11.24 -10.61
C TRP A 151 5.04 -11.12 -10.00
N LEU A 152 5.60 -12.23 -9.47
CA LEU A 152 6.98 -12.23 -8.93
C LEU A 152 8.06 -11.96 -9.99
N SER A 153 7.74 -12.11 -11.27
CA SER A 153 8.66 -11.79 -12.39
C SER A 153 8.63 -10.33 -12.81
N LEU A 154 7.66 -9.55 -12.31
CA LEU A 154 7.47 -8.15 -12.65
C LEU A 154 8.01 -7.24 -11.55
N ASN A 155 8.48 -6.04 -11.91
CA ASN A 155 8.83 -5.02 -10.96
C ASN A 155 7.66 -4.04 -10.79
N TYR A 156 7.05 -4.03 -9.60
CA TYR A 156 5.86 -3.21 -9.33
C TYR A 156 6.13 -1.71 -9.43
N SER A 157 7.38 -1.26 -9.20
CA SER A 157 7.72 0.17 -9.28
C SER A 157 7.39 0.80 -10.63
N TYR A 158 7.34 0.02 -11.70
CA TYR A 158 7.07 0.50 -13.06
C TYR A 158 5.59 0.51 -13.45
N VAL A 159 4.70 -0.01 -12.59
CA VAL A 159 3.28 -0.17 -12.94
C VAL A 159 2.56 1.17 -13.07
N THR A 160 2.86 2.13 -12.20
CA THR A 160 2.21 3.44 -12.25
C THR A 160 3.16 4.55 -11.84
N GLY A 161 3.61 5.36 -12.82
CA GLY A 161 4.33 6.61 -12.58
C GLY A 161 5.59 6.50 -11.73
N TYR A 162 6.21 5.34 -11.67
CA TYR A 162 7.41 5.01 -10.91
C TYR A 162 7.27 5.19 -9.38
N GLU A 163 6.94 4.11 -8.72
CA GLU A 163 6.91 4.03 -7.25
C GLU A 163 8.22 3.43 -6.73
N ALA A 164 9.24 4.29 -6.57
CA ALA A 164 10.64 3.90 -6.31
C ALA A 164 10.83 2.97 -5.10
N GLN A 165 9.98 3.07 -4.07
CA GLN A 165 10.04 2.23 -2.88
C GLN A 165 9.83 0.73 -3.17
N TYR A 166 9.30 0.36 -4.33
CA TYR A 166 9.12 -1.05 -4.71
C TYR A 166 10.25 -1.60 -5.60
N GLU A 167 11.14 -0.73 -6.13
CA GLU A 167 12.10 -1.13 -7.18
C GLU A 167 13.07 -2.22 -6.74
N ASN A 168 13.59 -2.13 -5.53
CA ASN A 168 14.67 -3.00 -5.03
C ASN A 168 14.21 -4.05 -4.01
N ILE A 169 12.91 -4.25 -3.87
CA ILE A 169 12.38 -5.29 -2.98
C ILE A 169 12.60 -6.66 -3.64
N THR A 170 13.23 -7.57 -2.92
CA THR A 170 13.32 -8.97 -3.37
C THR A 170 11.92 -9.57 -3.41
N PRO A 171 11.43 -10.01 -4.59
CA PRO A 171 10.09 -10.57 -4.71
C PRO A 171 9.89 -11.81 -3.83
N GLY A 172 8.74 -11.92 -3.20
CA GLY A 172 8.36 -13.02 -2.33
C GLY A 172 6.86 -13.08 -2.08
N VAL A 173 6.44 -14.05 -1.30
CA VAL A 173 5.03 -14.33 -0.99
C VAL A 173 4.84 -14.44 0.51
N ILE A 174 3.77 -13.84 1.02
CA ILE A 174 3.27 -14.04 2.37
C ILE A 174 1.82 -14.54 2.31
N ILE A 175 1.48 -15.49 3.19
CA ILE A 175 0.12 -16.05 3.30
C ILE A 175 -0.39 -15.83 4.71
N GLU A 176 -1.52 -15.16 4.83
CA GLU A 176 -2.14 -14.77 6.07
C GLU A 176 -3.59 -15.25 6.17
N PRO A 177 -4.13 -15.43 7.38
CA PRO A 177 -5.57 -15.64 7.55
C PRO A 177 -6.35 -14.37 7.15
N ILE A 178 -7.58 -14.55 6.66
CA ILE A 178 -8.52 -13.45 6.56
C ILE A 178 -9.11 -13.22 7.95
N LEU A 179 -8.70 -12.14 8.62
CA LEU A 179 -9.09 -11.83 10.00
C LEU A 179 -10.61 -11.65 10.15
N ILE A 180 -11.23 -11.04 9.15
CA ILE A 180 -12.67 -10.79 9.08
C ILE A 180 -13.06 -10.53 7.62
N ASP A 181 -14.24 -11.01 7.21
CA ASP A 181 -14.82 -10.64 5.93
C ASP A 181 -15.19 -9.14 5.96
N LYS A 182 -14.69 -8.35 5.03
CA LYS A 182 -14.96 -6.90 4.90
C LYS A 182 -14.53 -6.08 6.13
N PRO A 183 -13.24 -6.03 6.46
CA PRO A 183 -12.74 -5.18 7.52
C PRO A 183 -12.99 -3.71 7.21
N THR A 184 -13.10 -2.87 8.26
CA THR A 184 -12.91 -1.44 8.12
C THR A 184 -11.41 -1.17 8.08
N ASP A 185 -10.95 -0.50 7.03
CA ASP A 185 -9.61 0.04 6.93
C ASP A 185 -9.56 1.39 7.64
N TYR A 186 -8.63 1.54 8.58
CA TYR A 186 -8.33 2.79 9.26
C TYR A 186 -7.02 3.34 8.72
N GLY A 187 -7.10 4.25 7.74
CA GLY A 187 -5.95 4.87 7.12
C GLY A 187 -5.55 6.16 7.85
N PHE A 188 -4.43 6.14 8.56
CA PHE A 188 -3.88 7.31 9.27
C PHE A 188 -2.94 8.08 8.36
N TRP A 189 -3.32 9.29 7.98
CA TRP A 189 -2.56 10.19 7.11
C TRP A 189 -1.62 11.02 7.96
N CYS A 190 -0.34 10.68 7.92
CA CYS A 190 0.68 11.26 8.79
C CYS A 190 1.65 12.12 7.98
N PHE A 191 1.91 13.34 8.46
CA PHE A 191 2.85 14.29 7.87
C PHE A 191 3.85 14.71 8.94
N ASN A 192 5.15 14.55 8.66
CA ASN A 192 6.23 14.83 9.60
C ASN A 192 6.02 14.14 10.98
N GLY A 193 5.57 12.88 10.94
CA GLY A 193 5.30 12.08 12.14
C GLY A 193 3.99 12.38 12.88
N GLU A 194 3.20 13.36 12.42
CA GLU A 194 1.94 13.76 13.05
C GLU A 194 0.73 13.30 12.25
N ILE A 195 -0.29 12.79 12.92
CA ILE A 195 -1.57 12.43 12.30
C ILE A 195 -2.32 13.71 11.93
N LYS A 196 -2.66 13.89 10.66
CA LYS A 196 -3.40 15.06 10.14
C LYS A 196 -4.77 14.71 9.57
N GLY A 197 -5.11 13.43 9.54
CA GLY A 197 -6.42 12.94 9.12
C GLY A 197 -6.49 11.42 9.25
N ILE A 198 -7.68 10.91 9.47
CA ILE A 198 -7.95 9.48 9.60
C ILE A 198 -9.14 9.12 8.72
N SER A 199 -8.87 8.32 7.70
CA SER A 199 -9.91 7.79 6.81
C SER A 199 -10.43 6.44 7.33
N LEU A 200 -11.74 6.26 7.34
CA LEU A 200 -12.39 4.99 7.60
C LEU A 200 -13.08 4.54 6.33
N THR A 201 -12.66 3.39 5.79
CA THR A 201 -13.23 2.83 4.56
C THR A 201 -13.58 1.35 4.71
N LYS A 202 -14.60 0.90 4.00
CA LYS A 202 -14.92 -0.53 3.83
C LYS A 202 -14.88 -0.88 2.36
N LYS A 203 -14.26 -2.01 2.04
CA LYS A 203 -14.23 -2.55 0.69
C LYS A 203 -15.35 -3.57 0.48
N PHE A 204 -16.19 -3.33 -0.53
CA PHE A 204 -17.24 -4.25 -0.97
C PHE A 204 -16.92 -4.75 -2.38
N GLY A 205 -16.36 -5.98 -2.50
CA GLY A 205 -16.00 -6.54 -3.80
C GLY A 205 -14.83 -5.82 -4.49
N LYS A 206 -14.69 -5.99 -5.80
CA LYS A 206 -13.49 -5.55 -6.52
C LYS A 206 -13.34 -4.03 -6.69
N ASN A 207 -14.42 -3.25 -6.65
CA ASN A 207 -14.39 -1.82 -6.99
C ASN A 207 -15.37 -0.95 -6.18
N LEU A 208 -15.98 -1.47 -5.13
CA LEU A 208 -16.93 -0.71 -4.33
C LEU A 208 -16.32 -0.48 -2.95
N GLU A 209 -16.07 0.77 -2.63
CA GLU A 209 -15.63 1.21 -1.30
C GLU A 209 -16.71 2.10 -0.69
N GLU A 210 -17.08 1.79 0.55
CA GLU A 210 -17.87 2.67 1.39
C GLU A 210 -16.90 3.59 2.14
N TYR A 211 -16.98 4.88 1.89
CA TYR A 211 -16.16 5.88 2.55
C TYR A 211 -16.92 6.41 3.78
N ILE A 212 -16.64 5.82 4.93
CA ILE A 212 -17.42 6.01 6.15
C ILE A 212 -17.15 7.39 6.76
N ALA A 213 -15.89 7.75 6.99
CA ALA A 213 -15.51 8.99 7.67
C ALA A 213 -14.11 9.46 7.28
N PHE A 214 -13.86 10.78 7.41
CA PHE A 214 -12.53 11.38 7.44
C PHE A 214 -12.47 12.39 8.57
N VAL A 215 -11.66 12.11 9.60
CA VAL A 215 -11.74 12.79 10.89
C VAL A 215 -10.38 13.13 11.47
N ASN A 216 -10.37 14.02 12.47
CA ASN A 216 -9.24 14.29 13.33
C ASN A 216 -9.04 13.17 14.37
N GLU A 217 -7.95 13.23 15.16
CA GLU A 217 -7.66 12.26 16.23
C GLU A 217 -8.74 12.19 17.31
N ASP A 218 -9.47 13.28 17.56
CA ASP A 218 -10.57 13.36 18.52
C ASP A 218 -11.93 12.88 17.96
N GLY A 219 -11.93 12.44 16.69
CA GLY A 219 -13.13 11.97 15.99
C GLY A 219 -14.02 13.08 15.44
N SER A 220 -13.63 14.35 15.54
CA SER A 220 -14.30 15.47 14.89
C SER A 220 -14.01 15.53 13.39
N GLN A 221 -14.83 16.27 12.66
CA GLN A 221 -14.63 16.52 11.23
C GLN A 221 -13.25 17.12 10.97
N CYS A 222 -12.53 16.57 10.01
CA CYS A 222 -11.26 17.14 9.56
C CYS A 222 -11.53 18.30 8.59
N SER A 223 -10.68 19.34 8.60
CA SER A 223 -10.77 20.49 7.69
C SER A 223 -10.49 20.17 6.23
N TRP A 224 -10.07 18.97 5.94
CA TRP A 224 -9.81 18.44 4.61
C TRP A 224 -10.15 16.94 4.55
N ARG A 225 -10.26 16.43 3.36
CA ARG A 225 -10.43 14.99 3.08
C ARG A 225 -9.86 14.62 1.73
N ILE A 226 -9.88 13.35 1.42
CA ILE A 226 -9.56 12.82 0.10
C ILE A 226 -10.81 12.27 -0.58
N GLY A 227 -10.87 12.41 -1.90
CA GLY A 227 -11.91 11.83 -2.73
C GLY A 227 -13.33 12.29 -2.40
N LEU A 228 -14.28 11.37 -2.51
CA LEU A 228 -15.70 11.64 -2.30
C LEU A 228 -16.03 12.03 -0.86
N LYS A 229 -17.17 12.69 -0.67
CA LYS A 229 -17.69 13.02 0.68
C LYS A 229 -17.96 11.72 1.45
N PRO A 230 -17.48 11.60 2.71
CA PRO A 230 -17.79 10.48 3.56
C PRO A 230 -19.26 10.47 4.02
N GLU A 231 -19.74 9.33 4.48
CA GLU A 231 -21.12 9.18 4.96
C GLU A 231 -21.40 9.93 6.26
N GLN A 232 -20.36 10.09 7.11
CA GLN A 232 -20.46 10.78 8.39
C GLN A 232 -19.29 11.74 8.61
N ASP A 233 -19.57 12.87 9.24
CA ASP A 233 -18.59 13.93 9.50
C ASP A 233 -17.87 13.75 10.88
N LYS A 234 -18.34 12.83 11.74
CA LYS A 234 -17.74 12.54 13.05
C LYS A 234 -17.89 11.08 13.42
N LEU A 235 -17.02 10.61 14.30
CA LEU A 235 -17.09 9.26 14.83
C LEU A 235 -18.12 9.14 15.96
N ASN A 236 -18.78 7.99 16.04
CA ASN A 236 -19.49 7.61 17.25
C ASN A 236 -18.49 7.14 18.35
N LYS A 237 -18.96 7.01 19.58
CA LYS A 237 -18.12 6.64 20.73
C LYS A 237 -17.32 5.36 20.50
N LYS A 238 -17.94 4.32 19.94
CA LYS A 238 -17.28 3.02 19.69
C LYS A 238 -16.19 3.13 18.61
N GLN A 239 -16.45 3.87 17.53
CA GLN A 239 -15.45 4.11 16.49
C GLN A 239 -14.27 4.92 17.03
N LEU A 240 -14.54 5.94 17.87
CA LEU A 240 -13.50 6.75 18.52
C LEU A 240 -12.62 5.89 19.43
N GLU A 241 -13.20 5.01 20.25
CA GLU A 241 -12.43 4.08 21.09
C GLU A 241 -11.50 3.18 20.28
N MET A 242 -11.96 2.70 19.11
CA MET A 242 -11.12 1.91 18.19
C MET A 242 -9.96 2.74 17.62
N VAL A 243 -10.21 3.97 17.17
CA VAL A 243 -9.19 4.89 16.64
C VAL A 243 -8.18 5.21 17.73
N GLN A 244 -8.63 5.55 18.95
CA GLN A 244 -7.74 5.87 20.08
C GLN A 244 -6.80 4.71 20.45
N ALA A 245 -7.25 3.46 20.31
CA ALA A 245 -6.41 2.29 20.55
C ALA A 245 -5.28 2.12 19.53
N MET A 246 -5.40 2.69 18.32
CA MET A 246 -4.41 2.59 17.26
C MET A 246 -3.39 3.74 17.27
N ILE A 247 -3.79 4.94 17.73
CA ILE A 247 -2.98 6.16 17.68
C ILE A 247 -1.57 6.00 18.25
N PRO A 248 -1.33 5.35 19.42
CA PRO A 248 0.02 5.21 19.97
C PRO A 248 0.96 4.45 19.03
N TYR A 249 0.47 3.39 18.38
CA TYR A 249 1.24 2.63 17.40
C TYR A 249 1.55 3.49 16.17
N VAL A 250 0.53 4.15 15.62
CA VAL A 250 0.68 4.99 14.44
C VAL A 250 1.69 6.10 14.64
N LYS A 251 1.65 6.81 15.78
CA LYS A 251 2.62 7.89 16.10
C LYS A 251 4.06 7.37 16.13
N THR A 252 4.27 6.16 16.61
CA THR A 252 5.61 5.55 16.60
C THR A 252 6.03 5.15 15.18
N LEU A 253 5.12 4.52 14.43
CA LEU A 253 5.37 4.07 13.06
C LEU A 253 5.62 5.23 12.09
N ALA A 254 4.90 6.34 12.24
CA ALA A 254 4.99 7.48 11.35
C ALA A 254 6.22 8.37 11.57
N LYS A 255 6.83 8.30 12.76
CA LYS A 255 7.88 9.22 13.22
C LYS A 255 9.05 9.44 12.24
N PRO A 256 9.57 8.42 11.52
CA PRO A 256 10.74 8.60 10.64
C PRO A 256 10.40 9.19 9.28
N PHE A 257 9.12 9.45 8.94
CA PHE A 257 8.69 9.78 7.59
C PHE A 257 8.15 11.21 7.44
N ASP A 258 8.49 11.84 6.32
CA ASP A 258 7.91 13.15 5.94
C ASP A 258 6.41 12.98 5.62
N PHE A 259 6.05 11.88 4.96
CA PHE A 259 4.68 11.44 4.75
C PHE A 259 4.59 9.92 4.81
N VAL A 260 3.55 9.41 5.44
CA VAL A 260 3.14 8.01 5.37
C VAL A 260 1.65 7.89 5.70
N ARG A 261 0.93 7.05 4.97
CA ARG A 261 -0.36 6.53 5.42
C ARG A 261 -0.12 5.19 6.10
N VAL A 262 -0.51 5.09 7.36
CA VAL A 262 -0.45 3.84 8.13
C VAL A 262 -1.84 3.24 8.16
N ASP A 263 -2.02 2.08 7.56
CA ASP A 263 -3.30 1.38 7.51
C ASP A 263 -3.38 0.35 8.63
N MET A 264 -4.43 0.42 9.43
CA MET A 264 -4.65 -0.41 10.61
C MET A 264 -6.01 -1.09 10.57
N TYR A 265 -6.13 -2.20 11.29
CA TYR A 265 -7.41 -2.90 11.52
C TYR A 265 -7.73 -3.01 13.01
N TYR A 266 -9.02 -2.99 13.33
CA TYR A 266 -9.51 -3.31 14.66
C TYR A 266 -10.50 -4.48 14.58
N VAL A 267 -10.07 -5.65 15.04
CA VAL A 267 -10.86 -6.88 14.93
C VAL A 267 -10.97 -7.57 16.26
N LYS A 268 -12.21 -7.78 16.74
CA LYS A 268 -12.52 -8.49 18.00
C LYS A 268 -11.75 -7.97 19.22
N GLY A 269 -11.63 -6.64 19.36
CA GLY A 269 -10.94 -6.02 20.49
C GLY A 269 -9.43 -5.91 20.37
N LYS A 270 -8.86 -6.26 19.21
CA LYS A 270 -7.42 -6.26 18.97
C LYS A 270 -7.06 -5.38 17.77
N VAL A 271 -5.97 -4.63 17.91
CA VAL A 271 -5.36 -3.82 16.85
C VAL A 271 -4.45 -4.70 15.99
N TYR A 272 -4.49 -4.49 14.67
CA TYR A 272 -3.57 -5.12 13.72
C TYR A 272 -2.98 -4.07 12.79
N PHE A 273 -1.70 -4.20 12.50
CA PHE A 273 -1.03 -3.44 11.45
C PHE A 273 -1.44 -4.00 10.08
N GLY A 274 -1.88 -3.14 9.18
CA GLY A 274 -2.22 -3.49 7.80
C GLY A 274 -1.03 -3.32 6.87
N GLU A 275 -0.70 -2.07 6.57
CA GLU A 275 0.44 -1.70 5.72
C GLU A 275 0.84 -0.23 5.93
N THR A 276 2.02 0.14 5.44
CA THR A 276 2.40 1.54 5.21
C THR A 276 2.32 1.85 3.72
N THR A 277 1.81 3.02 3.38
CA THR A 277 1.68 3.50 2.00
C THR A 277 2.33 4.87 1.89
N PHE A 278 3.35 4.98 1.03
CA PHE A 278 4.10 6.24 0.84
C PHE A 278 3.61 7.07 -0.35
N THR A 279 2.99 6.42 -1.33
CA THR A 279 2.48 7.06 -2.54
C THR A 279 1.05 6.60 -2.84
N PRO A 280 0.05 6.90 -1.98
CA PRO A 280 -1.33 6.52 -2.21
C PRO A 280 -1.79 6.89 -3.63
N CYS A 281 -2.37 5.94 -4.36
CA CYS A 281 -2.78 6.11 -5.76
C CYS A 281 -1.67 6.68 -6.68
N SER A 282 -0.39 6.42 -6.35
CA SER A 282 0.79 6.99 -7.02
C SER A 282 0.84 8.53 -7.01
N GLY A 283 0.17 9.17 -6.05
CA GLY A 283 0.05 10.62 -5.91
C GLY A 283 -1.24 11.22 -6.50
N ARG A 284 -2.04 10.43 -7.23
CA ARG A 284 -3.34 10.88 -7.79
C ARG A 284 -4.44 10.88 -6.72
N VAL A 285 -4.19 11.58 -5.64
CA VAL A 285 -5.16 11.75 -4.55
C VAL A 285 -5.87 13.08 -4.73
N GLU A 286 -7.18 13.04 -4.77
CA GLU A 286 -7.97 14.26 -4.80
C GLU A 286 -8.06 14.85 -3.38
N TYR A 287 -7.43 16.00 -3.18
CA TYR A 287 -7.53 16.78 -1.95
C TYR A 287 -8.77 17.68 -2.03
N VAL A 288 -9.59 17.68 -0.99
CA VAL A 288 -10.80 18.51 -0.89
C VAL A 288 -10.83 19.19 0.47
N GLU A 289 -10.93 20.51 0.50
CA GLU A 289 -11.23 21.23 1.74
C GLU A 289 -12.66 20.98 2.16
N THR A 290 -12.89 20.79 3.44
CA THR A 290 -14.24 20.64 3.99
C THR A 290 -14.74 21.98 4.48
N GLU A 291 -15.98 22.31 4.15
CA GLU A 291 -16.64 23.47 4.73
C GLU A 291 -16.80 23.26 6.24
N SER A 292 -16.37 24.26 7.02
CA SER A 292 -16.47 24.29 8.49
C SER A 292 -17.90 24.56 8.96
#